data_fc8ed4c6723a17e55dd5b58209d88f45
#
_entry.id   fc8ed4c6723a17e55dd5b58209d88f45
#
_cell.length_a   1.000
_cell.length_b   1.000
_cell.length_c   1.000
_cell.angle_alpha   90.00
_cell.angle_beta   90.00
_cell.angle_gamma   90.00
#
_symmetry.space_group_name_H-M   'P 1'
#
loop_
_entity.id
_entity.type
_entity.pdbx_description
1 polymer ?
#
loop_
_entity_poly.entity_id
_entity_poly.type
_entity_poly.pdbx_seq_one_letter_code
_entity_poly.pdbx_strand_id
1 'polypeptide(L)'
;IYYTYTDFYRRDNMDKYEDLLERAIDQLPPEVFEHKRFKIPKAYSDIQGNRTFIKNFKDVAEGLNRDPQHLLKFLMRELGTAGNIEGQRAILQGKFTHYLINERIEDYVDKYVICHECNRPDTRIIREGRIFLLKCAACGATAPLKSL
;
A
#
# COMPACT_ATOMS: atom_id res chain seq x y z
N ILE A 1 -9.59 -7.26 -53.93
CA ILE A 1 -8.75 -7.28 -52.70
C ILE A 1 -8.17 -5.89 -52.61
N TYR A 2 -8.84 -5.00 -51.85
CA TYR A 2 -8.37 -3.64 -51.57
C TYR A 2 -7.64 -3.66 -50.22
N TYR A 3 -6.32 -3.77 -50.27
CA TYR A 3 -5.48 -3.38 -49.11
C TYR A 3 -5.44 -1.84 -49.14
N THR A 4 -5.98 -1.22 -48.08
CA THR A 4 -5.99 0.24 -47.98
C THR A 4 -4.60 0.72 -47.58
N TYR A 5 -4.19 1.87 -48.12
CA TYR A 5 -2.91 2.55 -47.89
C TYR A 5 -2.60 2.77 -46.39
N THR A 6 -3.62 2.73 -45.57
CA THR A 6 -3.54 2.83 -44.10
C THR A 6 -2.96 1.58 -43.40
N ASP A 7 -3.09 0.38 -43.97
CA ASP A 7 -2.57 -0.87 -43.38
C ASP A 7 -1.05 -1.01 -43.59
N PHE A 8 -0.50 -0.45 -44.69
CA PHE A 8 0.93 -0.45 -44.93
C PHE A 8 1.68 0.50 -43.98
N TYR A 9 1.15 1.71 -43.73
CA TYR A 9 1.74 2.67 -42.77
C TYR A 9 1.66 2.21 -41.31
N ARG A 10 0.70 1.38 -40.97
CA ARG A 10 0.55 0.85 -39.62
C ARG A 10 1.58 -0.23 -39.28
N ARG A 11 1.95 -1.09 -40.22
CA ARG A 11 2.97 -2.13 -40.00
C ARG A 11 4.37 -1.54 -39.91
N ASP A 12 4.78 -0.69 -40.82
CA ASP A 12 6.12 -0.07 -40.78
C ASP A 12 6.35 0.80 -39.54
N ASN A 13 5.29 1.39 -38.99
CA ASN A 13 5.40 2.15 -37.73
C ASN A 13 5.40 1.26 -36.48
N MET A 14 4.79 0.09 -36.52
CA MET A 14 4.82 -0.85 -35.38
C MET A 14 6.19 -1.51 -35.26
N ASP A 15 6.80 -1.97 -36.36
CA ASP A 15 8.15 -2.55 -36.35
C ASP A 15 9.18 -1.53 -35.86
N LYS A 16 9.03 -0.28 -36.24
CA LYS A 16 9.87 0.82 -35.75
C LYS A 16 9.65 1.16 -34.25
N TYR A 17 8.44 0.99 -33.76
CA TYR A 17 8.13 1.19 -32.35
C TYR A 17 8.70 0.07 -31.47
N GLU A 18 8.59 -1.18 -31.89
CA GLU A 18 9.13 -2.33 -31.18
C GLU A 18 10.66 -2.26 -31.09
N ASP A 19 11.35 -1.96 -32.19
CA ASP A 19 12.80 -1.74 -32.22
C ASP A 19 13.24 -0.60 -31.28
N LEU A 20 12.48 0.49 -31.23
CA LEU A 20 12.76 1.61 -30.35
C LEU A 20 12.51 1.25 -28.87
N LEU A 21 11.49 0.44 -28.62
CA LEU A 21 11.15 -0.03 -27.28
C LEU A 21 12.23 -1.00 -26.75
N GLU A 22 12.66 -1.98 -27.56
CA GLU A 22 13.75 -2.89 -27.20
C GLU A 22 15.03 -2.12 -26.89
N ARG A 23 15.43 -1.18 -27.74
CA ARG A 23 16.61 -0.34 -27.50
C ARG A 23 16.48 0.51 -26.24
N ALA A 24 15.28 1.01 -25.93
CA ALA A 24 15.03 1.74 -24.69
C ALA A 24 15.14 0.83 -23.47
N ILE A 25 14.63 -0.39 -23.56
CA ILE A 25 14.70 -1.40 -22.49
C ILE A 25 16.17 -1.79 -22.23
N ASP A 26 16.95 -2.04 -23.28
CA ASP A 26 18.37 -2.42 -23.18
C ASP A 26 19.26 -1.33 -22.56
N GLN A 27 18.84 -0.06 -22.66
CA GLN A 27 19.54 1.08 -22.06
C GLN A 27 19.17 1.34 -20.60
N LEU A 28 18.12 0.68 -20.10
CA LEU A 28 17.71 0.84 -18.70
C LEU A 28 18.62 0.03 -17.78
N PRO A 29 19.06 0.61 -16.66
CA PRO A 29 19.79 -0.14 -15.67
C PRO A 29 18.91 -1.26 -15.09
N PRO A 30 19.48 -2.45 -14.79
CA PRO A 30 18.73 -3.60 -14.31
C PRO A 30 17.94 -3.31 -13.03
N GLU A 31 18.36 -2.33 -12.23
CA GLU A 31 17.68 -1.87 -11.01
C GLU A 31 16.26 -1.34 -11.27
N VAL A 32 15.95 -0.88 -12.47
CA VAL A 32 14.61 -0.40 -12.84
C VAL A 32 13.61 -1.56 -12.96
N PHE A 33 14.09 -2.76 -13.30
CA PHE A 33 13.28 -3.97 -13.39
C PHE A 33 13.18 -4.70 -12.05
N GLU A 34 14.07 -4.38 -11.11
CA GLU A 34 13.93 -4.85 -9.73
C GLU A 34 12.82 -4.05 -9.04
N HIS A 35 11.60 -4.53 -9.10
CA HIS A 35 10.54 -4.04 -8.23
C HIS A 35 11.02 -4.27 -6.79
N LYS A 36 11.48 -3.21 -6.12
CA LYS A 36 11.76 -3.25 -4.68
C LYS A 36 10.48 -3.74 -4.02
N ARG A 37 10.47 -5.02 -3.64
CA ARG A 37 9.30 -5.63 -2.99
C ARG A 37 9.01 -4.80 -1.76
N PHE A 38 7.83 -4.21 -1.71
CA PHE A 38 7.37 -3.49 -0.54
C PHE A 38 7.47 -4.43 0.67
N LYS A 39 8.22 -4.02 1.66
CA LYS A 39 8.37 -4.76 2.91
C LYS A 39 7.49 -4.10 3.95
N ILE A 40 6.53 -4.84 4.47
CA ILE A 40 5.68 -4.37 5.56
C ILE A 40 6.56 -4.13 6.80
N PRO A 41 6.57 -2.92 7.36
CA PRO A 41 7.36 -2.64 8.56
C PRO A 41 6.81 -3.44 9.74
N LYS A 42 7.69 -4.11 10.49
CA LYS A 42 7.32 -4.92 11.64
C LYS A 42 7.11 -4.05 12.89
N ALA A 43 6.01 -4.28 13.58
CA ALA A 43 5.73 -3.68 14.86
C ALA A 43 6.41 -4.46 16.00
N TYR A 44 7.03 -3.74 16.92
CA TYR A 44 7.64 -4.31 18.14
C TYR A 44 6.74 -3.99 19.33
N SER A 45 6.14 -5.01 19.91
CA SER A 45 5.24 -4.87 21.03
C SER A 45 5.79 -5.54 22.29
N ASP A 46 5.42 -4.97 23.44
CA ASP A 46 5.76 -5.45 24.76
C ASP A 46 4.50 -5.44 25.65
N ILE A 47 4.33 -6.49 26.47
CA ILE A 47 3.16 -6.63 27.35
C ILE A 47 3.57 -6.24 28.75
N GLN A 48 2.91 -5.23 29.30
CA GLN A 48 3.11 -4.80 30.68
C GLN A 48 1.78 -4.84 31.44
N GLY A 49 1.68 -5.78 32.37
CA GLY A 49 0.43 -6.01 33.10
C GLY A 49 -0.72 -6.44 32.21
N ASN A 50 -1.75 -5.62 32.10
CA ASN A 50 -2.90 -5.84 31.22
C ASN A 50 -2.95 -4.86 30.03
N ARG A 51 -1.80 -4.37 29.61
CA ARG A 51 -1.65 -3.44 28.48
C ARG A 51 -0.56 -3.92 27.54
N THR A 52 -0.74 -3.65 26.25
CA THR A 52 0.25 -3.91 25.21
C THR A 52 0.76 -2.59 24.64
N PHE A 53 2.07 -2.42 24.64
CA PHE A 53 2.77 -1.23 24.14
C PHE A 53 3.43 -1.56 22.81
N ILE A 54 3.08 -0.85 21.74
CA ILE A 54 3.75 -0.95 20.44
C ILE A 54 4.76 0.19 20.37
N LYS A 55 6.07 -0.15 20.45
CA LYS A 55 7.15 0.84 20.65
C LYS A 55 7.39 1.74 19.44
N ASN A 56 7.36 1.18 18.26
CA ASN A 56 7.65 1.86 16.98
C ASN A 56 6.39 2.13 16.14
N PHE A 57 5.28 2.45 16.80
CA PHE A 57 3.98 2.55 16.12
C PHE A 57 3.93 3.64 15.05
N LYS A 58 4.49 4.82 15.31
CA LYS A 58 4.54 5.89 14.33
C LYS A 58 5.45 5.55 13.15
N ASP A 59 6.61 4.94 13.41
CA ASP A 59 7.53 4.52 12.36
C ASP A 59 6.87 3.51 11.40
N VAL A 60 6.04 2.61 11.95
CA VAL A 60 5.23 1.69 11.16
C VAL A 60 4.21 2.44 10.31
N ALA A 61 3.47 3.38 10.88
CA ALA A 61 2.47 4.17 10.16
C ALA A 61 3.11 5.05 9.06
N GLU A 62 4.25 5.67 9.35
CA GLU A 62 5.05 6.45 8.38
C GLU A 62 5.59 5.56 7.26
N GLY A 63 6.12 4.38 7.59
CA GLY A 63 6.57 3.41 6.59
C GLY A 63 5.46 2.90 5.67
N LEU A 64 4.22 2.91 6.14
CA LEU A 64 3.01 2.62 5.36
C LEU A 64 2.45 3.86 4.64
N ASN A 65 3.01 5.04 4.88
CA ASN A 65 2.50 6.34 4.41
C ASN A 65 1.02 6.55 4.79
N ARG A 66 0.70 6.29 6.07
CA ARG A 66 -0.66 6.39 6.63
C ARG A 66 -0.68 7.19 7.93
N ASP A 67 -1.84 7.79 8.20
CA ASP A 67 -2.08 8.46 9.48
C ASP A 67 -2.05 7.45 10.62
N PRO A 68 -1.21 7.65 11.66
CA PRO A 68 -1.18 6.80 12.85
C PRO A 68 -2.54 6.64 13.52
N GLN A 69 -3.38 7.68 13.54
CA GLN A 69 -4.73 7.60 14.10
C GLN A 69 -5.64 6.65 13.32
N HIS A 70 -5.49 6.61 12.00
CA HIS A 70 -6.24 5.70 11.14
C HIS A 70 -5.83 4.23 11.40
N LEU A 71 -4.53 3.97 11.50
CA LEU A 71 -4.00 2.64 11.82
C LEU A 71 -4.43 2.20 13.24
N LEU A 72 -4.39 3.12 14.23
CA LEU A 72 -4.84 2.81 15.58
C LEU A 72 -6.33 2.44 15.62
N LYS A 73 -7.19 3.21 14.94
CA LYS A 73 -8.62 2.91 14.87
C LYS A 73 -8.90 1.53 14.27
N PHE A 74 -8.16 1.17 13.24
CA PHE A 74 -8.26 -0.16 12.67
C PHE A 74 -7.90 -1.24 13.66
N LEU A 75 -6.74 -1.12 14.34
CA LEU A 75 -6.32 -2.10 15.36
C LEU A 75 -7.30 -2.20 16.52
N MET A 76 -7.82 -1.07 17.01
CA MET A 76 -8.83 -1.08 18.08
C MET A 76 -10.10 -1.83 17.66
N ARG A 77 -10.52 -1.66 16.42
CA ARG A 77 -11.71 -2.34 15.88
C ARG A 77 -11.49 -3.84 15.71
N GLU A 78 -10.37 -4.24 15.11
CA GLU A 78 -10.06 -5.64 14.82
C GLU A 78 -9.77 -6.44 16.11
N LEU A 79 -9.14 -5.81 17.11
CA LEU A 79 -8.84 -6.43 18.39
C LEU A 79 -9.95 -6.26 19.44
N GLY A 80 -11.01 -5.50 19.13
CA GLY A 80 -12.11 -5.23 20.05
C GLY A 80 -11.66 -4.52 21.32
N THR A 81 -10.69 -3.62 21.24
CA THR A 81 -10.06 -2.99 22.41
C THR A 81 -10.00 -1.47 22.27
N ALA A 82 -9.79 -0.78 23.40
CA ALA A 82 -9.46 0.63 23.40
C ALA A 82 -7.95 0.84 23.40
N GLY A 83 -7.51 1.95 22.79
CA GLY A 83 -6.11 2.33 22.76
C GLY A 83 -5.91 3.81 22.54
N ASN A 84 -4.70 4.28 22.79
CA ASN A 84 -4.28 5.64 22.51
C ASN A 84 -2.84 5.69 22.01
N ILE A 85 -2.45 6.84 21.42
CA ILE A 85 -1.07 7.08 20.99
C ILE A 85 -0.41 8.00 22.00
N GLU A 86 0.74 7.58 22.54
CA GLU A 86 1.59 8.36 23.42
C GLU A 86 2.99 8.53 22.81
N GLY A 87 3.26 9.73 22.31
CA GLY A 87 4.52 10.00 21.63
C GLY A 87 4.68 9.14 20.37
N GLN A 88 5.69 8.27 20.32
CA GLN A 88 5.97 7.34 19.21
C GLN A 88 5.26 5.98 19.38
N ARG A 89 4.68 5.72 20.54
CA ARG A 89 4.12 4.42 20.91
C ARG A 89 2.60 4.43 20.83
N ALA A 90 2.01 3.26 20.58
CA ALA A 90 0.60 3.02 20.82
C ALA A 90 0.42 2.10 22.03
N ILE A 91 -0.60 2.37 22.82
CA ILE A 91 -0.98 1.59 23.99
C ILE A 91 -2.35 1.00 23.72
N LEU A 92 -2.46 -0.32 23.79
CA LEU A 92 -3.71 -1.06 23.67
C LEU A 92 -4.08 -1.69 25.01
N GLN A 93 -5.36 -1.67 25.36
CA GLN A 93 -5.88 -2.35 26.54
C GLN A 93 -6.01 -3.85 26.26
N GLY A 94 -5.33 -4.69 27.06
CA GLY A 94 -5.33 -6.13 26.86
C GLY A 94 -3.95 -6.69 26.56
N LYS A 95 -3.86 -8.02 26.52
CA LYS A 95 -2.62 -8.76 26.26
C LYS A 95 -2.66 -9.29 24.83
N PHE A 96 -1.94 -8.64 23.93
CA PHE A 96 -1.84 -9.05 22.54
C PHE A 96 -0.40 -9.46 22.21
N THR A 97 -0.24 -10.63 21.61
CA THR A 97 1.07 -11.10 21.17
C THR A 97 1.56 -10.24 20.00
N HIS A 98 2.89 -10.11 19.90
CA HIS A 98 3.48 -9.37 18.77
C HIS A 98 3.10 -9.98 17.42
N TYR A 99 2.90 -11.28 17.38
CA TYR A 99 2.45 -12.00 16.17
C TYR A 99 1.06 -11.54 15.73
N LEU A 100 0.10 -11.53 16.66
CA LEU A 100 -1.27 -11.07 16.36
C LEU A 100 -1.31 -9.62 15.89
N ILE A 101 -0.50 -8.75 16.49
CA ILE A 101 -0.42 -7.35 16.08
C ILE A 101 0.10 -7.23 14.65
N ASN A 102 1.18 -7.95 14.31
CA ASN A 102 1.74 -7.92 12.97
C ASN A 102 0.79 -8.51 11.93
N GLU A 103 0.09 -9.59 12.25
CA GLU A 103 -0.97 -10.16 11.40
C GLU A 103 -2.07 -9.13 11.11
N ARG A 104 -2.54 -8.38 12.13
CA ARG A 104 -3.53 -7.32 11.90
C ARG A 104 -2.97 -6.14 11.08
N ILE A 105 -1.68 -5.84 11.20
CA ILE A 105 -1.03 -4.83 10.35
C ILE A 105 -0.95 -5.32 8.89
N GLU A 106 -0.69 -6.59 8.65
CA GLU A 106 -0.76 -7.19 7.30
C GLU A 106 -2.17 -7.08 6.71
N ASP A 107 -3.21 -7.43 7.49
CA ASP A 107 -4.62 -7.23 7.09
C ASP A 107 -4.94 -5.76 6.76
N TYR A 108 -4.34 -4.82 7.51
CA TYR A 108 -4.48 -3.39 7.25
C TYR A 108 -3.82 -2.99 5.93
N VAL A 109 -2.62 -3.50 5.68
CA VAL A 109 -1.87 -3.21 4.46
C VAL A 109 -2.63 -3.68 3.24
N ASP A 110 -3.17 -4.88 3.26
CA ASP A 110 -3.94 -5.44 2.15
C ASP A 110 -5.22 -4.63 1.87
N LYS A 111 -5.91 -4.16 2.91
CA LYS A 111 -7.17 -3.44 2.76
C LYS A 111 -6.99 -1.95 2.44
N TYR A 112 -5.95 -1.30 2.98
CA TYR A 112 -5.83 0.17 3.00
C TYR A 112 -4.54 0.71 2.39
N VAL A 113 -3.57 -0.14 2.01
CA VAL A 113 -2.29 0.30 1.46
C VAL A 113 -2.05 -0.24 0.06
N ILE A 114 -2.28 -1.53 -0.17
CA ILE A 114 -2.03 -2.15 -1.47
C ILE A 114 -3.16 -1.81 -2.44
N CYS A 115 -2.78 -1.43 -3.65
CA CYS A 115 -3.74 -1.24 -4.73
C CYS A 115 -4.26 -2.60 -5.22
N HIS A 116 -5.58 -2.77 -5.27
CA HIS A 116 -6.21 -4.03 -5.72
C HIS A 116 -6.01 -4.32 -7.20
N GLU A 117 -5.66 -3.30 -8.02
CA GLU A 117 -5.48 -3.45 -9.47
C GLU A 117 -4.01 -3.75 -9.85
N CYS A 118 -3.06 -3.01 -9.30
CA CYS A 118 -1.66 -3.13 -9.69
C CYS A 118 -0.73 -3.68 -8.60
N ASN A 119 -1.27 -4.02 -7.42
CA ASN A 119 -0.56 -4.54 -6.25
C ASN A 119 0.62 -3.68 -5.76
N ARG A 120 0.59 -2.37 -6.05
CA ARG A 120 1.62 -1.42 -5.58
C ARG A 120 1.16 -0.70 -4.32
N PRO A 121 2.10 -0.33 -3.42
CA PRO A 121 1.79 0.37 -2.16
C PRO A 121 1.61 1.88 -2.35
N ASP A 122 1.79 2.40 -3.58
CA ASP A 122 1.74 3.82 -3.91
C ASP A 122 0.30 4.35 -3.93
N THR A 123 -0.36 4.26 -2.80
CA THR A 123 -1.76 4.65 -2.66
C THR A 123 -1.94 5.70 -1.57
N ARG A 124 -3.00 6.47 -1.66
CA ARG A 124 -3.43 7.43 -0.65
C ARG A 124 -4.92 7.32 -0.39
N ILE A 125 -5.31 7.55 0.85
CA ILE A 125 -6.70 7.64 1.24
C ILE A 125 -7.18 9.08 0.98
N ILE A 126 -8.20 9.23 0.17
CA ILE A 126 -8.87 10.51 -0.08
C ILE A 126 -10.31 10.44 0.40
N ARG A 127 -10.89 11.58 0.73
CA ARG A 127 -12.29 11.68 1.13
C ARG A 127 -13.07 12.49 0.09
N GLU A 128 -14.09 11.87 -0.47
CA GLU A 128 -15.04 12.54 -1.36
C GLU A 128 -16.43 12.54 -0.70
N GLY A 129 -16.82 13.70 -0.19
CA GLY A 129 -18.06 13.84 0.57
C GLY A 129 -18.08 12.99 1.84
N ARG A 130 -18.86 11.91 1.83
CA ARG A 130 -19.02 10.96 2.96
C ARG A 130 -18.25 9.65 2.76
N ILE A 131 -17.63 9.45 1.60
CA ILE A 131 -16.99 8.21 1.22
C ILE A 131 -15.46 8.36 1.28
N PHE A 132 -14.79 7.35 1.79
CA PHE A 132 -13.34 7.23 1.71
C PHE A 132 -12.96 6.38 0.50
N LEU A 133 -11.98 6.84 -0.25
CA LEU A 133 -11.48 6.18 -1.45
C LEU A 133 -9.98 5.93 -1.34
N LEU A 134 -9.55 4.77 -1.81
CA LEU A 134 -8.14 4.46 -2.03
C LEU A 134 -7.78 4.85 -3.45
N LYS A 135 -6.92 5.85 -3.62
CA LYS A 135 -6.44 6.30 -4.92
C LYS A 135 -5.00 5.86 -5.13
N CYS A 136 -4.75 5.10 -6.18
CA CYS A 136 -3.41 4.68 -6.56
C CYS A 136 -2.71 5.76 -7.39
N ALA A 137 -1.46 6.09 -7.02
CA ALA A 137 -0.63 7.01 -7.79
C ALA A 137 0.07 6.33 -8.98
N ALA A 138 0.24 4.99 -8.91
CA ALA A 138 0.93 4.23 -9.95
C ALA A 138 0.04 3.91 -11.17
N CYS A 139 -1.20 3.43 -10.95
CA CYS A 139 -2.11 3.04 -12.03
C CYS A 139 -3.34 3.95 -12.17
N GLY A 140 -3.55 4.91 -11.26
CA GLY A 140 -4.70 5.81 -11.27
C GLY A 140 -6.01 5.19 -10.77
N ALA A 141 -6.04 3.91 -10.43
CA ALA A 141 -7.24 3.23 -9.94
C ALA A 141 -7.78 3.89 -8.66
N THR A 142 -9.09 3.91 -8.52
CA THR A 142 -9.80 4.44 -7.35
C THR A 142 -10.79 3.40 -6.86
N ALA A 143 -10.68 2.99 -5.60
CA ALA A 143 -11.53 1.98 -4.98
C ALA A 143 -12.19 2.52 -3.70
N PRO A 144 -13.46 2.21 -3.42
CA PRO A 144 -14.12 2.63 -2.19
C PRO A 144 -13.57 1.87 -0.98
N LEU A 145 -13.37 2.61 0.12
CA LEU A 145 -12.93 2.05 1.39
C LEU A 145 -14.08 2.01 2.40
N LYS A 146 -14.09 0.97 3.24
CA LYS A 146 -14.96 0.94 4.41
C LYS A 146 -14.46 1.97 5.43
N SER A 147 -15.35 2.82 5.93
CA SER A 147 -15.03 3.76 7.01
C SER A 147 -14.68 3.00 8.30
N LEU A 148 -13.65 3.46 8.99
CA LEU A 148 -13.24 2.98 10.32
C LEU A 148 -13.99 3.73 11.42
#